data_c7fcd881b741e785efffabc17b29991e
#
_entry.id   c7fcd881b741e785efffabc17b29991e
#
_cell.length_a   1.000
_cell.length_b   1.000
_cell.length_c   1.000
_cell.angle_alpha   90.00
_cell.angle_beta   90.00
_cell.angle_gamma   90.00
#
_symmetry.space_group_name_H-M   'P 1'
#
loop_
_entity.id
_entity.type
_entity.pdbx_description
1 polymer ?
#
loop_
_entity_poly.entity_id
_entity_poly.type
_entity_poly.pdbx_seq_one_letter_code
_entity_poly.pdbx_strand_id
1 'polypeptide(L)'
;DVVWHGNTTMSVASTIRDAYALGLGADHIVNNWAMDENLPKLAGKASEGVMGAAMCAFYGEDVPLMPKVVEYGKKYNPGVPREKRTVRAIQAWSNALALWEALKRADKAGGLGGENILKKGFETMKGFDLGLGGAPLTYTATDHRISGQVPIYVIKEGKIMLVEAIDLKARWPQKWANEWLGW
;
A
#
# COMPACT_ATOMS: atom_id res chain seq x y z
N ASP A 1 -3.03 26.06 1.49
CA ASP A 1 -4.13 25.20 1.95
C ASP A 1 -3.86 23.76 1.49
N VAL A 2 -4.33 22.78 2.28
CA VAL A 2 -4.16 21.34 2.00
C VAL A 2 -5.53 20.66 1.95
N VAL A 3 -5.75 19.82 0.93
CA VAL A 3 -6.96 18.98 0.81
C VAL A 3 -6.57 17.52 0.96
N TRP A 4 -7.11 16.86 2.00
CA TRP A 4 -6.96 15.43 2.21
C TRP A 4 -8.09 14.66 1.53
N HIS A 5 -7.75 13.70 0.68
CA HIS A 5 -8.71 12.86 -0.04
C HIS A 5 -8.79 11.46 0.55
N GLY A 6 -9.94 11.12 1.13
CA GLY A 6 -10.24 9.79 1.69
C GLY A 6 -10.89 8.81 0.71
N ASN A 7 -11.09 9.18 -0.54
CA ASN A 7 -11.81 8.40 -1.55
C ASN A 7 -10.88 7.54 -2.43
N THR A 8 -11.50 6.79 -3.35
CA THR A 8 -10.78 6.00 -4.36
C THR A 8 -10.38 6.86 -5.56
N THR A 9 -9.50 6.33 -6.39
CA THR A 9 -8.87 7.02 -7.53
C THR A 9 -9.83 7.77 -8.44
N MET A 10 -10.97 7.18 -8.80
CA MET A 10 -11.93 7.80 -9.73
C MET A 10 -12.52 9.10 -9.18
N SER A 11 -13.01 9.07 -7.94
CA SER A 11 -13.59 10.25 -7.27
C SER A 11 -12.54 11.33 -7.05
N VAL A 12 -11.35 10.93 -6.60
CA VAL A 12 -10.23 11.85 -6.36
C VAL A 12 -9.79 12.53 -7.65
N ALA A 13 -9.65 11.78 -8.74
CA ALA A 13 -9.26 12.34 -10.04
C ALA A 13 -10.26 13.41 -10.53
N SER A 14 -11.57 13.18 -10.35
CA SER A 14 -12.58 14.20 -10.67
C SER A 14 -12.42 15.46 -9.83
N THR A 15 -12.33 15.30 -8.49
CA THR A 15 -12.17 16.44 -7.58
C THR A 15 -10.93 17.25 -7.89
N ILE A 16 -9.79 16.60 -8.13
CA ILE A 16 -8.52 17.29 -8.45
C ILE A 16 -8.62 18.02 -9.79
N ARG A 17 -9.26 17.44 -10.81
CA ARG A 17 -9.47 18.13 -12.09
C ARG A 17 -10.35 19.38 -11.95
N ASP A 18 -11.43 19.26 -11.18
CA ASP A 18 -12.34 20.38 -10.93
C ASP A 18 -11.63 21.49 -10.16
N ALA A 19 -10.87 21.14 -9.12
CA ALA A 19 -10.03 22.10 -8.37
C ALA A 19 -9.03 22.82 -9.28
N TYR A 20 -8.35 22.06 -10.13
CA TYR A 20 -7.39 22.61 -11.11
C TYR A 20 -8.07 23.55 -12.12
N ALA A 21 -9.22 23.17 -12.66
CA ALA A 21 -9.99 23.97 -13.61
C ALA A 21 -10.51 25.29 -13.00
N LEU A 22 -10.82 25.27 -11.70
CA LEU A 22 -11.25 26.44 -10.92
C LEU A 22 -10.08 27.31 -10.44
N GLY A 23 -8.82 26.91 -10.69
CA GLY A 23 -7.63 27.64 -10.24
C GLY A 23 -7.42 27.60 -8.73
N LEU A 24 -7.91 26.56 -8.03
CA LEU A 24 -7.71 26.40 -6.59
C LEU A 24 -6.27 25.98 -6.33
N GLY A 25 -5.47 26.87 -5.75
CA GLY A 25 -4.06 26.65 -5.43
C GLY A 25 -3.85 25.86 -4.13
N ALA A 26 -4.47 24.69 -3.98
CA ALA A 26 -4.33 23.84 -2.82
C ALA A 26 -3.42 22.64 -3.11
N ASP A 27 -2.64 22.22 -2.11
CA ASP A 27 -1.91 20.96 -2.15
C ASP A 27 -2.88 19.78 -1.93
N HIS A 28 -2.79 18.78 -2.75
CA HIS A 28 -3.63 17.60 -2.66
C HIS A 28 -2.86 16.41 -2.09
N ILE A 29 -3.37 15.83 -0.99
CA ILE A 29 -2.85 14.61 -0.38
C ILE A 29 -3.90 13.52 -0.50
N VAL A 30 -3.49 12.35 -0.99
CA VAL A 30 -4.38 11.21 -1.23
C VAL A 30 -3.99 10.00 -0.36
N ASN A 31 -4.99 9.22 0.03
CA ASN A 31 -4.76 7.96 0.73
C ASN A 31 -4.20 6.88 -0.23
N ASN A 32 -3.86 5.71 0.32
CA ASN A 32 -3.34 4.59 -0.48
C ASN A 32 -4.36 4.01 -1.48
N TRP A 33 -5.67 4.29 -1.35
CA TRP A 33 -6.69 3.86 -2.30
C TRP A 33 -6.78 4.74 -3.54
N ALA A 34 -6.25 5.94 -3.48
CA ALA A 34 -6.21 6.85 -4.62
C ALA A 34 -4.82 6.96 -5.24
N MET A 35 -3.73 6.67 -4.49
CA MET A 35 -2.37 6.65 -5.04
C MET A 35 -2.16 5.37 -5.84
N ASP A 36 -2.53 5.40 -7.12
CA ASP A 36 -2.29 4.33 -8.07
C ASP A 36 -1.99 4.86 -9.47
N GLU A 37 -1.56 3.97 -10.36
CA GLU A 37 -1.12 4.30 -11.73
C GLU A 37 -2.23 4.89 -12.62
N ASN A 38 -3.49 4.85 -12.17
CA ASN A 38 -4.61 5.45 -12.88
C ASN A 38 -4.81 6.92 -12.53
N LEU A 39 -4.38 7.37 -11.35
CA LEU A 39 -4.56 8.76 -10.92
C LEU A 39 -3.93 9.76 -11.91
N PRO A 40 -2.64 9.65 -12.29
CA PRO A 40 -2.07 10.55 -13.26
C PRO A 40 -2.69 10.41 -14.65
N LYS A 41 -3.17 9.23 -15.05
CA LYS A 41 -3.85 9.02 -16.33
C LYS A 41 -5.21 9.73 -16.38
N LEU A 42 -5.97 9.68 -15.28
CA LEU A 42 -7.31 10.23 -15.18
C LEU A 42 -7.32 11.75 -14.93
N ALA A 43 -6.42 12.22 -14.08
CA ALA A 43 -6.35 13.64 -13.72
C ALA A 43 -5.40 14.45 -14.64
N GLY A 44 -4.52 13.79 -15.38
CA GLY A 44 -3.58 14.46 -16.29
C GLY A 44 -2.71 15.49 -15.56
N LYS A 45 -2.59 16.69 -16.12
CA LYS A 45 -1.81 17.79 -15.53
C LYS A 45 -2.30 18.21 -14.15
N ALA A 46 -3.56 17.99 -13.82
CA ALA A 46 -4.11 18.33 -12.53
C ALA A 46 -3.54 17.46 -11.39
N SER A 47 -2.96 16.31 -11.72
CA SER A 47 -2.31 15.44 -10.71
C SER A 47 -0.87 15.84 -10.38
N GLU A 48 -0.30 16.80 -11.07
CA GLU A 48 1.08 17.23 -10.81
C GLU A 48 1.23 17.78 -9.40
N GLY A 49 2.22 17.28 -8.65
CA GLY A 49 2.44 17.65 -7.26
C GLY A 49 1.56 16.92 -6.22
N VAL A 50 0.57 16.13 -6.66
CA VAL A 50 -0.26 15.34 -5.74
C VAL A 50 0.60 14.37 -4.97
N MET A 51 0.49 14.37 -3.64
CA MET A 51 1.20 13.47 -2.73
C MET A 51 0.28 12.40 -2.15
N GLY A 52 0.85 11.27 -1.74
CA GLY A 52 0.08 10.23 -1.05
C GLY A 52 0.93 9.07 -0.61
N ALA A 53 0.30 8.11 0.09
CA ALA A 53 0.95 6.92 0.59
C ALA A 53 0.66 5.70 -0.30
N ALA A 54 1.63 4.80 -0.44
CA ALA A 54 1.41 3.46 -0.94
C ALA A 54 2.11 2.45 -0.03
N MET A 55 1.49 1.29 0.17
CA MET A 55 1.94 0.30 1.18
C MET A 55 2.79 -0.83 0.59
N CYS A 56 3.03 -0.82 -0.71
CA CYS A 56 3.85 -1.79 -1.45
C CYS A 56 4.34 -1.17 -2.76
N ALA A 57 5.23 -1.85 -3.45
CA ALA A 57 5.75 -1.45 -4.76
C ALA A 57 4.63 -1.31 -5.81
N PHE A 58 4.82 -0.43 -6.78
CA PHE A 58 3.98 -0.35 -7.96
C PHE A 58 4.29 -1.52 -8.91
N TYR A 59 3.32 -1.88 -9.75
CA TYR A 59 3.48 -3.04 -10.63
C TYR A 59 4.65 -2.86 -11.61
N GLY A 60 5.63 -3.74 -11.53
CA GLY A 60 6.82 -3.74 -12.39
C GLY A 60 8.03 -2.97 -11.84
N GLU A 61 7.96 -2.47 -10.60
CA GLU A 61 9.14 -1.96 -9.90
C GLU A 61 10.13 -3.08 -9.60
N ASP A 62 11.41 -2.73 -9.46
CA ASP A 62 12.50 -3.66 -9.19
C ASP A 62 12.53 -4.03 -7.70
N VAL A 63 11.72 -5.04 -7.35
CA VAL A 63 11.66 -5.62 -6.00
C VAL A 63 11.73 -7.15 -6.10
N PRO A 64 12.22 -7.86 -5.07
CA PRO A 64 12.62 -9.26 -5.15
C PRO A 64 11.57 -10.21 -5.74
N LEU A 65 10.29 -10.05 -5.39
CA LEU A 65 9.24 -10.98 -5.82
C LEU A 65 8.51 -10.53 -7.10
N MET A 66 8.75 -9.32 -7.59
CA MET A 66 8.06 -8.80 -8.79
C MET A 66 8.21 -9.66 -10.05
N PRO A 67 9.37 -10.27 -10.34
CA PRO A 67 9.50 -11.17 -11.49
C PRO A 67 8.48 -12.32 -11.47
N LYS A 68 8.23 -12.92 -10.29
CA LYS A 68 7.21 -13.96 -10.12
C LYS A 68 5.79 -13.45 -10.28
N VAL A 69 5.49 -12.27 -9.76
CA VAL A 69 4.18 -11.64 -9.95
C VAL A 69 3.88 -11.42 -11.42
N VAL A 70 4.88 -10.93 -12.17
CA VAL A 70 4.76 -10.73 -13.63
C VAL A 70 4.59 -12.05 -14.37
N GLU A 71 5.39 -13.07 -14.04
CA GLU A 71 5.31 -14.42 -14.64
C GLU A 71 3.91 -15.01 -14.43
N TYR A 72 3.44 -15.07 -13.20
CA TYR A 72 2.13 -15.64 -12.87
C TYR A 72 0.97 -14.80 -13.42
N GLY A 73 1.13 -13.49 -13.46
CA GLY A 73 0.18 -12.62 -14.13
C GLY A 73 0.01 -12.97 -15.61
N LYS A 74 1.10 -13.23 -16.32
CA LYS A 74 1.07 -13.67 -17.73
C LYS A 74 0.49 -15.07 -17.88
N LYS A 75 0.84 -15.99 -16.97
CA LYS A 75 0.42 -17.40 -17.03
C LYS A 75 -1.08 -17.57 -16.75
N TYR A 76 -1.59 -16.94 -15.71
CA TYR A 76 -2.96 -17.18 -15.23
C TYR A 76 -3.98 -16.12 -15.67
N ASN A 77 -3.52 -14.95 -16.09
CA ASN A 77 -4.36 -13.87 -16.61
C ASN A 77 -3.77 -13.28 -17.90
N PRO A 78 -3.58 -14.10 -18.97
CA PRO A 78 -2.91 -13.65 -20.20
C PRO A 78 -3.68 -12.53 -20.93
N GLY A 79 -5.01 -12.46 -20.75
CA GLY A 79 -5.86 -11.44 -21.37
C GLY A 79 -5.83 -10.07 -20.69
N VAL A 80 -5.13 -9.92 -19.55
CA VAL A 80 -5.01 -8.64 -18.89
C VAL A 80 -3.72 -7.96 -19.32
N PRO A 81 -3.79 -6.85 -20.09
CA PRO A 81 -2.60 -6.14 -20.56
C PRO A 81 -1.85 -5.45 -19.42
N ARG A 82 -0.56 -5.16 -19.65
CA ARG A 82 0.36 -4.61 -18.62
C ARG A 82 -0.17 -3.32 -17.98
N GLU A 83 -0.72 -2.43 -18.77
CA GLU A 83 -1.21 -1.11 -18.36
C GLU A 83 -2.46 -1.16 -17.47
N LYS A 84 -3.14 -2.30 -17.41
CA LYS A 84 -4.26 -2.56 -16.48
C LYS A 84 -3.82 -3.23 -15.18
N ARG A 85 -2.55 -3.62 -15.08
CA ARG A 85 -1.98 -4.21 -13.86
C ARG A 85 -1.40 -3.09 -13.02
N THR A 86 -2.00 -2.84 -11.88
CA THR A 86 -1.65 -1.71 -11.00
C THR A 86 -1.16 -2.21 -9.64
N VAL A 87 -0.79 -1.28 -8.78
CA VAL A 87 -0.45 -1.52 -7.38
C VAL A 87 -1.50 -2.38 -6.66
N ARG A 88 -2.76 -2.39 -7.13
CA ARG A 88 -3.83 -3.25 -6.56
C ARG A 88 -3.52 -4.74 -6.69
N ALA A 89 -2.90 -5.14 -7.80
CA ALA A 89 -2.43 -6.51 -7.96
C ALA A 89 -1.34 -6.86 -6.93
N ILE A 90 -0.44 -5.92 -6.66
CA ILE A 90 0.64 -6.12 -5.68
C ILE A 90 0.08 -6.18 -4.25
N GLN A 91 -0.89 -5.32 -3.92
CA GLN A 91 -1.60 -5.38 -2.63
C GLN A 91 -2.30 -6.74 -2.42
N ALA A 92 -2.96 -7.26 -3.45
CA ALA A 92 -3.59 -8.59 -3.39
C ALA A 92 -2.56 -9.70 -3.17
N TRP A 93 -1.41 -9.65 -3.85
CA TRP A 93 -0.30 -10.58 -3.63
C TRP A 93 0.24 -10.47 -2.20
N SER A 94 0.44 -9.25 -1.69
CA SER A 94 0.93 -9.02 -0.33
C SER A 94 0.01 -9.64 0.72
N ASN A 95 -1.31 -9.41 0.58
CA ASN A 95 -2.31 -9.99 1.49
C ASN A 95 -2.33 -11.53 1.42
N ALA A 96 -2.28 -12.10 0.21
CA ALA A 96 -2.26 -13.55 0.03
C ALA A 96 -0.98 -14.19 0.61
N LEU A 97 0.17 -13.57 0.43
CA LEU A 97 1.43 -14.07 0.96
C LEU A 97 1.49 -13.97 2.48
N ALA A 98 1.01 -12.87 3.08
CA ALA A 98 0.91 -12.74 4.52
C ALA A 98 0.00 -13.82 5.13
N LEU A 99 -1.18 -14.01 4.53
CA LEU A 99 -2.09 -15.08 4.96
C LEU A 99 -1.47 -16.47 4.78
N TRP A 100 -0.85 -16.73 3.64
CA TRP A 100 -0.19 -18.02 3.37
C TRP A 100 0.90 -18.32 4.40
N GLU A 101 1.71 -17.33 4.75
CA GLU A 101 2.74 -17.50 5.79
C GLU A 101 2.11 -17.77 7.16
N ALA A 102 1.02 -17.06 7.52
CA ALA A 102 0.30 -17.30 8.76
C ALA A 102 -0.27 -18.72 8.83
N LEU A 103 -0.87 -19.20 7.74
CA LEU A 103 -1.40 -20.57 7.65
C LEU A 103 -0.31 -21.62 7.82
N LYS A 104 0.83 -21.47 7.15
CA LYS A 104 1.97 -22.40 7.29
C LYS A 104 2.48 -22.47 8.74
N ARG A 105 2.58 -21.33 9.41
CA ARG A 105 3.02 -21.28 10.82
C ARG A 105 2.01 -21.94 11.75
N ALA A 106 0.73 -21.64 11.55
CA ALA A 106 -0.35 -22.20 12.37
C ALA A 106 -0.46 -23.72 12.19
N ASP A 107 -0.41 -24.23 10.97
CA ASP A 107 -0.46 -25.67 10.65
C ASP A 107 0.70 -26.41 11.34
N LYS A 108 1.91 -25.88 11.20
CA LYS A 108 3.11 -26.41 11.86
C LYS A 108 3.02 -26.39 13.39
N ALA A 109 2.22 -25.49 13.97
CA ALA A 109 2.04 -25.31 15.41
C ALA A 109 0.82 -26.03 15.99
N GLY A 110 0.15 -26.88 15.20
CA GLY A 110 -0.93 -27.76 15.67
C GLY A 110 -2.31 -27.55 15.05
N GLY A 111 -2.40 -26.86 13.89
CA GLY A 111 -3.60 -26.82 13.07
C GLY A 111 -4.10 -25.43 12.68
N LEU A 112 -5.12 -25.43 11.80
CA LEU A 112 -5.63 -24.24 11.11
C LEU A 112 -6.88 -23.62 11.78
N GLY A 113 -7.08 -23.81 13.08
CA GLY A 113 -8.14 -23.12 13.82
C GLY A 113 -7.88 -21.60 13.87
N GLY A 114 -8.94 -20.79 13.90
CA GLY A 114 -8.81 -19.31 13.81
C GLY A 114 -7.89 -18.73 14.89
N GLU A 115 -7.96 -19.22 16.12
CA GLU A 115 -7.07 -18.80 17.20
C GLU A 115 -5.60 -19.14 16.91
N ASN A 116 -5.32 -20.32 16.34
CA ASN A 116 -3.98 -20.70 15.93
C ASN A 116 -3.46 -19.84 14.78
N ILE A 117 -4.29 -19.55 13.78
CA ILE A 117 -3.92 -18.66 12.68
C ILE A 117 -3.53 -17.29 13.21
N LEU A 118 -4.27 -16.76 14.16
CA LEU A 118 -3.95 -15.49 14.80
C LEU A 118 -2.68 -15.60 15.64
N LYS A 119 -2.69 -16.40 16.70
CA LYS A 119 -1.65 -16.41 17.74
C LYS A 119 -0.36 -17.11 17.32
N LYS A 120 -0.45 -18.18 16.53
CA LYS A 120 0.70 -18.98 16.06
C LYS A 120 1.11 -18.65 14.61
N GLY A 121 0.19 -18.07 13.84
CA GLY A 121 0.45 -17.57 12.49
C GLY A 121 0.91 -16.12 12.49
N PHE A 122 -0.03 -15.19 12.53
CA PHE A 122 0.25 -13.76 12.40
C PHE A 122 1.13 -13.20 13.52
N GLU A 123 0.77 -13.38 14.79
CA GLU A 123 1.48 -12.77 15.93
C GLU A 123 2.92 -13.29 16.12
N THR A 124 3.30 -14.34 15.38
CA THR A 124 4.69 -14.82 15.34
C THR A 124 5.54 -14.19 14.25
N MET A 125 4.95 -13.38 13.36
CA MET A 125 5.70 -12.66 12.35
C MET A 125 6.45 -11.48 12.99
N LYS A 126 7.76 -11.47 12.85
CA LYS A 126 8.65 -10.41 13.34
C LYS A 126 9.59 -10.01 12.22
N GLY A 127 9.33 -8.85 11.61
CA GLY A 127 10.12 -8.37 10.49
C GLY A 127 10.03 -9.27 9.25
N PHE A 128 8.87 -9.89 8.99
CA PHE A 128 8.70 -10.76 7.84
C PHE A 128 8.56 -9.96 6.55
N ASP A 129 9.56 -10.03 5.68
CA ASP A 129 9.56 -9.34 4.38
C ASP A 129 8.81 -10.17 3.33
N LEU A 130 7.86 -9.54 2.65
CA LEU A 130 7.11 -10.13 1.54
C LEU A 130 7.86 -10.07 0.20
N GLY A 131 8.94 -9.30 0.13
CA GLY A 131 9.67 -9.07 -1.12
C GLY A 131 8.91 -8.24 -2.17
N LEU A 132 7.91 -7.47 -1.75
CA LEU A 132 7.05 -6.65 -2.61
C LEU A 132 7.15 -5.15 -2.31
N GLY A 133 8.29 -4.70 -1.75
CA GLY A 133 8.59 -3.27 -1.56
C GLY A 133 7.80 -2.58 -0.44
N GLY A 134 6.98 -3.32 0.31
CA GLY A 134 6.35 -2.83 1.53
C GLY A 134 7.27 -2.99 2.74
N ALA A 135 6.89 -2.38 3.85
CA ALA A 135 7.59 -2.57 5.11
C ALA A 135 7.46 -4.03 5.61
N PRO A 136 8.50 -4.58 6.27
CA PRO A 136 8.42 -5.91 6.86
C PRO A 136 7.31 -6.01 7.91
N LEU A 137 6.56 -7.12 7.86
CA LEU A 137 5.40 -7.33 8.71
C LEU A 137 5.83 -7.73 10.13
N THR A 138 5.28 -7.03 11.12
CA THR A 138 5.41 -7.39 12.52
C THR A 138 4.04 -7.31 13.18
N TYR A 139 3.55 -8.43 13.71
CA TYR A 139 2.34 -8.49 14.51
C TYR A 139 2.69 -8.83 15.94
N THR A 140 1.93 -8.31 16.88
CA THR A 140 2.02 -8.67 18.31
C THR A 140 0.63 -8.95 18.85
N ALA A 141 0.51 -9.57 20.03
CA ALA A 141 -0.78 -9.81 20.67
C ALA A 141 -1.56 -8.51 21.01
N THR A 142 -0.89 -7.37 21.05
CA THR A 142 -1.47 -6.07 21.44
C THR A 142 -1.42 -5.02 20.35
N ASP A 143 -0.74 -5.29 19.23
CA ASP A 143 -0.63 -4.35 18.11
C ASP A 143 -0.61 -5.12 16.79
N HIS A 144 -1.68 -5.00 16.02
CA HIS A 144 -1.84 -5.62 14.70
C HIS A 144 -1.59 -4.63 13.55
N ARG A 145 -1.12 -3.42 13.85
CA ARG A 145 -0.60 -2.50 12.82
C ARG A 145 0.74 -3.05 12.34
N ILE A 146 0.75 -3.52 11.12
CA ILE A 146 1.84 -4.35 10.56
C ILE A 146 3.21 -3.67 10.53
N SER A 147 3.22 -2.34 10.43
CA SER A 147 4.43 -1.53 10.41
C SER A 147 4.12 -0.08 10.76
N GLY A 148 5.09 0.63 11.31
CA GLY A 148 5.08 2.10 11.43
C GLY A 148 5.58 2.82 10.18
N GLN A 149 6.15 2.10 9.22
CA GLN A 149 6.72 2.72 8.01
C GLN A 149 5.64 3.01 6.97
N VAL A 150 5.62 4.25 6.51
CA VAL A 150 4.69 4.74 5.48
C VAL A 150 5.50 5.38 4.35
N PRO A 151 5.62 4.73 3.20
CA PRO A 151 6.22 5.32 2.01
C PRO A 151 5.33 6.45 1.48
N ILE A 152 5.92 7.61 1.27
CA ILE A 152 5.27 8.80 0.70
C ILE A 152 5.73 8.99 -0.73
N TYR A 153 4.78 9.14 -1.62
CA TYR A 153 5.00 9.34 -3.05
C TYR A 153 4.48 10.69 -3.50
N VAL A 154 5.00 11.17 -4.61
CA VAL A 154 4.52 12.35 -5.34
C VAL A 154 4.30 12.01 -6.80
N ILE A 155 3.31 12.62 -7.43
CA ILE A 155 3.15 12.56 -8.89
C ILE A 155 3.94 13.71 -9.51
N LYS A 156 4.92 13.38 -10.34
CA LYS A 156 5.76 14.33 -11.05
C LYS A 156 5.94 13.88 -12.50
N GLU A 157 5.65 14.80 -13.44
CA GLU A 157 5.71 14.51 -14.89
C GLU A 157 4.89 13.27 -15.27
N GLY A 158 3.71 13.12 -14.62
CA GLY A 158 2.81 11.98 -14.82
C GLY A 158 3.31 10.64 -14.27
N LYS A 159 4.41 10.63 -13.50
CA LYS A 159 4.99 9.44 -12.86
C LYS A 159 4.83 9.51 -11.34
N ILE A 160 4.57 8.37 -10.74
CA ILE A 160 4.55 8.23 -9.28
C ILE A 160 5.97 7.95 -8.82
N MET A 161 6.51 8.80 -7.96
CA MET A 161 7.89 8.75 -7.48
C MET A 161 7.93 8.72 -5.96
N LEU A 162 8.73 7.82 -5.39
CA LEU A 162 8.98 7.79 -3.95
C LEU A 162 9.71 9.06 -3.50
N VAL A 163 9.20 9.71 -2.46
CA VAL A 163 9.84 10.87 -1.82
C VAL A 163 10.67 10.39 -0.62
N GLU A 164 10.01 9.73 0.32
CA GLU A 164 10.65 9.17 1.52
C GLU A 164 9.77 8.06 2.13
N ALA A 165 10.33 7.27 3.04
CA ALA A 165 9.58 6.38 3.90
C ALA A 165 9.67 6.91 5.34
N ILE A 166 8.53 7.31 5.90
CA ILE A 166 8.44 7.84 7.27
C ILE A 166 8.14 6.69 8.22
N ASP A 167 8.93 6.51 9.27
CA ASP A 167 8.59 5.62 10.38
C ASP A 167 7.82 6.38 11.46
N LEU A 168 6.50 6.26 11.42
CA LEU A 168 5.58 6.93 12.35
C LEU A 168 5.81 6.47 13.80
N LYS A 169 6.13 5.19 14.00
CA LYS A 169 6.39 4.63 15.33
C LYS A 169 7.68 5.18 15.92
N ALA A 170 8.74 5.28 15.12
CA ALA A 170 10.00 5.86 15.57
C ALA A 170 9.89 7.37 15.78
N ARG A 171 9.19 8.07 14.87
CA ARG A 171 9.09 9.53 14.89
C ARG A 171 8.14 10.07 15.97
N TRP A 172 7.05 9.35 16.27
CA TRP A 172 6.04 9.75 17.25
C TRP A 172 5.61 8.57 18.15
N PRO A 173 6.51 8.02 18.97
CA PRO A 173 6.26 6.78 19.72
C PRO A 173 5.08 6.90 20.70
N GLN A 174 4.89 8.06 21.33
CA GLN A 174 3.78 8.28 22.26
C GLN A 174 2.43 8.35 21.54
N LYS A 175 2.35 9.06 20.41
CA LYS A 175 1.14 9.10 19.58
C LYS A 175 0.81 7.73 19.01
N TRP A 176 1.83 7.02 18.53
CA TRP A 176 1.66 5.65 18.05
C TRP A 176 1.07 4.73 19.11
N ALA A 177 1.59 4.80 20.34
CA ALA A 177 1.17 3.92 21.42
C ALA A 177 -0.20 4.26 22.01
N ASN A 178 -0.59 5.55 22.05
CA ASN A 178 -1.71 5.99 22.87
C ASN A 178 -2.84 6.69 22.07
N GLU A 179 -2.56 7.28 20.91
CA GLU A 179 -3.53 8.11 20.20
C GLU A 179 -3.98 7.46 18.86
N TRP A 180 -3.11 6.73 18.18
CA TRP A 180 -3.35 6.21 16.83
C TRP A 180 -3.77 4.75 16.81
N LEU A 181 -4.37 4.25 17.87
CA LEU A 181 -4.85 2.87 17.94
C LEU A 181 -6.13 2.63 17.12
N GLY A 182 -6.89 3.68 16.83
CA GLY A 182 -8.10 3.58 16.01
C GLY A 182 -9.37 3.16 16.77
N TRP A 183 -9.29 3.07 18.10
CA TRP A 183 -10.42 2.82 19.03
C TRP A 183 -10.21 3.54 20.34
#